data_5dbd3b5d3285f8aa58b9bed8859390a6
#
_entry.id   5dbd3b5d3285f8aa58b9bed8859390a6
#
_cell.length_a   1.000
_cell.length_b   1.000
_cell.length_c   1.000
_cell.angle_alpha   90.00
_cell.angle_beta   90.00
_cell.angle_gamma   90.00
#
_symmetry.space_group_name_H-M   'P 1'
#
loop_
_entity.id
_entity.type
_entity.pdbx_description
1 polymer ?
#
loop_
_entity_poly.entity_id
_entity_poly.type
_entity_poly.pdbx_seq_one_letter_code
_entity_poly.pdbx_strand_id
1 'polypeptide(L)'
;MTDPIARPTYRMTDLHESERPRERLQSLGPQALTNAELIAILLRTGVKGESAVDVGQRLLNTFGGLAGLQRASLEELKGQRGIGKAKTAQIKAAIELGRRLMVESPEERPAINSPGDAAALVQYEMSALEQEHLRVILLDRRNRVLNIVEVYKGSVNSSQVRIGELFKEAVRRNASALIVIHNHPSGDPTPSPDDVAVTRGIVQAGKLLDIDVLDHLVIGQGKWVSLKERGLGFV
;
A
#
# COMPACT_ATOMS: atom_id res chain seq x y z
N MET A 1 37.18 42.42 7.68
CA MET A 1 35.81 41.99 7.30
C MET A 1 35.89 41.49 5.87
N THR A 2 36.03 40.20 5.67
CA THR A 2 36.01 39.56 4.35
C THR A 2 34.57 39.36 3.90
N ASP A 3 34.23 40.03 2.80
CA ASP A 3 32.94 39.89 2.15
C ASP A 3 32.67 38.39 1.89
N PRO A 4 31.47 37.90 2.21
CA PRO A 4 31.11 36.52 1.89
C PRO A 4 31.09 36.38 0.38
N ILE A 5 31.94 35.52 -0.19
CA ILE A 5 32.00 35.17 -1.59
C ILE A 5 30.59 34.85 -2.09
N ALA A 6 30.02 35.78 -2.85
CA ALA A 6 28.70 35.57 -3.47
C ALA A 6 28.81 34.35 -4.40
N ARG A 7 28.12 33.26 -4.06
CA ARG A 7 28.05 32.07 -4.91
C ARG A 7 27.46 32.49 -6.26
N PRO A 8 28.08 32.13 -7.39
CA PRO A 8 27.56 32.49 -8.69
C PRO A 8 26.18 31.91 -8.87
N THR A 9 25.19 32.74 -9.18
CA THR A 9 23.81 32.37 -9.42
C THR A 9 23.73 31.73 -10.79
N TYR A 10 23.51 30.44 -10.86
CA TYR A 10 23.30 29.72 -12.12
C TYR A 10 21.82 29.41 -12.35
N ARG A 11 21.40 29.38 -13.62
CA ARG A 11 20.11 28.81 -14.00
C ARG A 11 20.25 27.29 -14.09
N MET A 12 19.20 26.55 -13.84
CA MET A 12 19.22 25.08 -14.00
C MET A 12 19.62 24.66 -15.43
N THR A 13 19.37 25.52 -16.43
CA THR A 13 19.78 25.32 -17.83
C THR A 13 21.27 25.50 -18.04
N ASP A 14 21.99 26.16 -17.14
CA ASP A 14 23.44 26.38 -17.24
C ASP A 14 24.23 25.15 -16.75
N LEU A 15 23.55 24.21 -16.05
CA LEU A 15 24.13 22.94 -15.65
C LEU A 15 24.18 21.96 -16.81
N HIS A 16 25.21 21.10 -16.82
CA HIS A 16 25.23 19.95 -17.71
C HIS A 16 23.96 19.11 -17.51
N GLU A 17 23.45 18.51 -18.58
CA GLU A 17 22.19 17.79 -18.56
C GLU A 17 22.17 16.72 -17.46
N SER A 18 23.24 15.95 -17.29
CA SER A 18 23.38 14.92 -16.25
C SER A 18 23.39 15.45 -14.82
N GLU A 19 23.52 16.76 -14.59
CA GLU A 19 23.54 17.38 -13.26
C GLU A 19 22.19 18.02 -12.89
N ARG A 20 21.27 18.09 -13.85
CA ARG A 20 19.94 18.66 -13.59
C ARG A 20 19.10 17.69 -12.77
N PRO A 21 18.37 18.13 -11.72
CA PRO A 21 17.64 17.26 -10.82
C PRO A 21 16.63 16.32 -11.51
N ARG A 22 15.97 16.74 -12.58
CA ARG A 22 15.01 15.91 -13.32
C ARG A 22 15.68 14.76 -14.06
N GLU A 23 16.74 15.07 -14.74
CA GLU A 23 17.55 14.13 -15.50
C GLU A 23 18.26 13.13 -14.56
N ARG A 24 18.71 13.60 -13.39
CA ARG A 24 19.25 12.76 -12.33
C ARG A 24 18.18 11.85 -11.73
N LEU A 25 16.96 12.36 -11.53
CA LEU A 25 15.83 11.54 -11.07
C LEU A 25 15.55 10.38 -12.04
N GLN A 26 15.56 10.66 -13.34
CA GLN A 26 15.30 9.66 -14.39
C GLN A 26 16.42 8.63 -14.52
N SER A 27 17.68 9.06 -14.45
CA SER A 27 18.83 8.18 -14.66
C SER A 27 19.30 7.42 -13.42
N LEU A 28 19.19 8.02 -12.23
CA LEU A 28 19.75 7.49 -10.99
C LEU A 28 18.67 7.11 -9.95
N GLY A 29 17.41 7.46 -10.19
CA GLY A 29 16.32 7.27 -9.26
C GLY A 29 16.26 8.33 -8.15
N PRO A 30 15.13 8.38 -7.41
CA PRO A 30 14.87 9.42 -6.40
C PRO A 30 15.82 9.37 -5.20
N GLN A 31 16.40 8.21 -4.90
CA GLN A 31 17.32 8.01 -3.75
C GLN A 31 18.66 8.74 -3.92
N ALA A 32 19.03 9.05 -5.17
CA ALA A 32 20.27 9.76 -5.48
C ALA A 32 20.14 11.29 -5.34
N LEU A 33 18.95 11.82 -5.09
CA LEU A 33 18.69 13.24 -4.98
C LEU A 33 18.64 13.72 -3.55
N THR A 34 19.15 14.92 -3.32
CA THR A 34 18.99 15.64 -2.05
C THR A 34 17.55 16.13 -1.87
N ASN A 35 17.14 16.42 -0.63
CA ASN A 35 15.83 17.01 -0.35
C ASN A 35 15.60 18.35 -1.08
N ALA A 36 16.67 19.16 -1.24
CA ALA A 36 16.59 20.43 -1.97
C ALA A 36 16.33 20.20 -3.46
N GLU A 37 16.94 19.20 -4.08
CA GLU A 37 16.71 18.83 -5.49
C GLU A 37 15.30 18.28 -5.70
N LEU A 38 14.77 17.45 -4.78
CA LEU A 38 13.39 16.96 -4.85
C LEU A 38 12.39 18.13 -4.76
N ILE A 39 12.61 19.07 -3.82
CA ILE A 39 11.79 20.29 -3.72
C ILE A 39 11.92 21.12 -5.00
N ALA A 40 13.13 21.27 -5.57
CA ALA A 40 13.34 22.01 -6.82
C ALA A 40 12.54 21.45 -7.99
N ILE A 41 12.42 20.12 -8.09
CA ILE A 41 11.59 19.45 -9.10
C ILE A 41 10.11 19.86 -8.95
N LEU A 42 9.59 19.88 -7.71
CA LEU A 42 8.22 20.31 -7.41
C LEU A 42 8.00 21.80 -7.74
N LEU A 43 8.95 22.66 -7.39
CA LEU A 43 8.87 24.12 -7.63
C LEU A 43 8.98 24.48 -9.10
N ARG A 44 9.63 23.67 -9.93
CA ARG A 44 9.88 23.82 -11.36
C ARG A 44 10.79 24.98 -11.73
N THR A 45 10.69 26.11 -11.05
CA THR A 45 11.43 27.34 -11.33
C THR A 45 11.93 27.98 -10.04
N GLY A 46 13.14 28.55 -10.09
CA GLY A 46 13.67 29.42 -9.06
C GLY A 46 13.05 30.82 -9.06
N VAL A 47 13.79 31.76 -8.56
CA VAL A 47 13.46 33.22 -8.56
C VAL A 47 14.66 34.00 -9.12
N LYS A 48 14.48 35.29 -9.36
CA LYS A 48 15.59 36.15 -9.79
C LYS A 48 16.71 36.10 -8.75
N GLY A 49 17.85 35.59 -9.15
CA GLY A 49 19.05 35.47 -8.31
C GLY A 49 19.13 34.18 -7.48
N GLU A 50 18.20 33.22 -7.60
CA GLU A 50 18.26 31.93 -6.92
C GLU A 50 17.75 30.81 -7.86
N SER A 51 18.49 29.73 -7.98
CA SER A 51 18.02 28.54 -8.69
C SER A 51 16.87 27.86 -7.91
N ALA A 52 16.15 26.92 -8.55
CA ALA A 52 15.12 26.17 -7.84
C ALA A 52 15.68 25.32 -6.70
N VAL A 53 16.93 24.84 -6.80
CA VAL A 53 17.63 24.10 -5.75
C VAL A 53 17.97 25.02 -4.58
N ASP A 54 18.45 26.24 -4.85
CA ASP A 54 18.74 27.21 -3.79
C ASP A 54 17.46 27.60 -3.03
N VAL A 55 16.34 27.79 -3.73
CA VAL A 55 15.03 28.01 -3.11
C VAL A 55 14.63 26.82 -2.23
N GLY A 56 14.80 25.61 -2.72
CA GLY A 56 14.53 24.37 -1.95
C GLY A 56 15.40 24.30 -0.69
N GLN A 57 16.69 24.57 -0.81
CA GLN A 57 17.61 24.58 0.34
C GLN A 57 17.28 25.68 1.35
N ARG A 58 16.92 26.88 0.87
CA ARG A 58 16.49 27.98 1.73
C ARG A 58 15.23 27.63 2.51
N LEU A 59 14.22 27.00 1.88
CA LEU A 59 13.02 26.53 2.57
C LEU A 59 13.35 25.52 3.66
N LEU A 60 14.19 24.54 3.36
CA LEU A 60 14.64 23.56 4.36
C LEU A 60 15.35 24.23 5.54
N ASN A 61 16.21 25.19 5.29
CA ASN A 61 16.91 25.93 6.35
C ASN A 61 15.93 26.78 7.17
N THR A 62 15.01 27.49 6.51
CA THR A 62 14.03 28.37 7.20
C THR A 62 13.10 27.58 8.13
N PHE A 63 12.65 26.41 7.70
CA PHE A 63 11.70 25.61 8.46
C PHE A 63 12.32 24.49 9.30
N GLY A 64 13.65 24.34 9.29
CA GLY A 64 14.33 23.30 10.07
C GLY A 64 14.15 21.89 9.49
N GLY A 65 14.25 21.77 8.16
CA GLY A 65 14.17 20.50 7.43
C GLY A 65 12.76 20.13 6.98
N LEU A 66 12.58 18.88 6.48
CA LEU A 66 11.31 18.38 5.95
C LEU A 66 10.20 18.37 7.00
N ALA A 67 10.53 18.00 8.25
CA ALA A 67 9.54 17.96 9.33
C ALA A 67 8.99 19.35 9.68
N GLY A 68 9.83 20.37 9.65
CA GLY A 68 9.39 21.75 9.82
C GLY A 68 8.56 22.26 8.63
N LEU A 69 8.97 21.92 7.42
CA LEU A 69 8.24 22.25 6.20
C LEU A 69 6.84 21.60 6.16
N GLN A 70 6.70 20.39 6.72
CA GLN A 70 5.40 19.73 6.89
C GLN A 70 4.49 20.51 7.82
N ARG A 71 4.99 20.99 8.96
CA ARG A 71 4.21 21.74 9.97
C ARG A 71 3.88 23.18 9.55
N ALA A 72 4.69 23.77 8.67
CA ALA A 72 4.50 25.12 8.20
C ALA A 72 3.08 25.34 7.65
N SER A 73 2.43 26.44 8.02
CA SER A 73 1.12 26.82 7.49
C SER A 73 1.21 27.29 6.03
N LEU A 74 0.06 27.37 5.35
CA LEU A 74 -0.01 27.91 3.99
C LEU A 74 0.49 29.37 3.93
N GLU A 75 0.20 30.16 4.96
CA GLU A 75 0.58 31.58 5.01
C GLU A 75 2.08 31.76 5.25
N GLU A 76 2.70 30.97 6.13
CA GLU A 76 4.15 30.97 6.34
C GLU A 76 4.91 30.61 5.08
N LEU A 77 4.42 29.61 4.31
CA LEU A 77 5.01 29.25 3.02
C LEU A 77 4.86 30.38 1.99
N LYS A 78 3.67 30.99 1.88
CA LYS A 78 3.44 32.11 0.96
C LYS A 78 4.30 33.35 1.30
N GLY A 79 4.63 33.52 2.57
CA GLY A 79 5.53 34.60 3.02
C GLY A 79 6.97 34.45 2.52
N GLN A 80 7.33 33.26 2.01
CA GLN A 80 8.67 33.03 1.51
C GLN A 80 8.87 33.63 0.10
N ARG A 81 10.01 34.29 -0.11
CA ARG A 81 10.37 34.87 -1.40
C ARG A 81 10.25 33.83 -2.53
N GLY A 82 9.43 34.14 -3.53
CA GLY A 82 9.24 33.29 -4.71
C GLY A 82 8.33 32.07 -4.51
N ILE A 83 7.67 31.97 -3.37
CA ILE A 83 6.69 30.94 -3.08
C ILE A 83 5.28 31.56 -3.10
N GLY A 84 4.68 31.59 -4.29
CA GLY A 84 3.30 32.03 -4.48
C GLY A 84 2.30 30.90 -4.21
N LYS A 85 1.00 31.19 -4.40
CA LYS A 85 -0.11 30.25 -4.16
C LYS A 85 0.10 28.88 -4.82
N ALA A 86 0.55 28.86 -6.09
CA ALA A 86 0.76 27.61 -6.84
C ALA A 86 1.86 26.75 -6.23
N LYS A 87 3.03 27.33 -5.93
CA LYS A 87 4.15 26.58 -5.33
C LYS A 87 3.84 26.10 -3.92
N THR A 88 3.11 26.90 -3.13
CA THR A 88 2.62 26.49 -1.81
C THR A 88 1.70 25.27 -1.93
N ALA A 89 0.76 25.28 -2.87
CA ALA A 89 -0.14 24.14 -3.10
C ALA A 89 0.61 22.90 -3.52
N GLN A 90 1.61 23.02 -4.42
CA GLN A 90 2.45 21.88 -4.86
C GLN A 90 3.21 21.25 -3.69
N ILE A 91 3.85 22.04 -2.83
CA ILE A 91 4.57 21.54 -1.65
C ILE A 91 3.60 20.83 -0.71
N LYS A 92 2.46 21.47 -0.37
CA LYS A 92 1.49 20.90 0.58
C LYS A 92 0.81 19.63 0.03
N ALA A 93 0.50 19.60 -1.26
CA ALA A 93 -0.06 18.41 -1.90
C ALA A 93 0.95 17.23 -1.88
N ALA A 94 2.24 17.48 -2.16
CA ALA A 94 3.26 16.43 -2.09
C ALA A 94 3.45 15.90 -0.66
N ILE A 95 3.46 16.80 0.33
CA ILE A 95 3.54 16.41 1.76
C ILE A 95 2.31 15.58 2.16
N GLU A 96 1.10 15.98 1.77
CA GLU A 96 -0.13 15.27 2.10
C GLU A 96 -0.17 13.89 1.43
N LEU A 97 0.28 13.76 0.18
CA LEU A 97 0.42 12.47 -0.48
C LEU A 97 1.40 11.55 0.26
N GLY A 98 2.55 12.09 0.69
CA GLY A 98 3.51 11.36 1.50
C GLY A 98 2.91 10.91 2.84
N ARG A 99 2.14 11.78 3.51
CA ARG A 99 1.43 11.43 4.75
C ARG A 99 0.41 10.31 4.54
N ARG A 100 -0.37 10.38 3.46
CA ARG A 100 -1.33 9.30 3.11
C ARG A 100 -0.62 7.98 2.85
N LEU A 101 0.49 7.98 2.12
CA LEU A 101 1.31 6.79 1.90
C LEU A 101 1.83 6.18 3.21
N MET A 102 2.15 7.01 4.21
CA MET A 102 2.57 6.52 5.54
C MET A 102 1.40 5.95 6.35
N VAL A 103 0.19 6.51 6.20
CA VAL A 103 -1.04 6.01 6.84
C VAL A 103 -1.50 4.69 6.17
N GLU A 104 -1.21 4.50 4.89
CA GLU A 104 -1.36 3.22 4.19
C GLU A 104 -0.24 2.22 4.54
N SER A 105 0.61 2.55 5.52
CA SER A 105 1.78 1.75 5.86
C SER A 105 1.38 0.37 6.45
N PRO A 106 2.23 -0.65 6.28
CA PRO A 106 1.96 -2.02 6.75
C PRO A 106 1.64 -2.14 8.24
N GLU A 107 2.02 -1.16 9.05
CA GLU A 107 1.82 -1.17 10.50
C GLU A 107 0.37 -0.91 10.92
N GLU A 108 -0.44 -0.25 10.08
CA GLU A 108 -1.88 -0.02 10.32
C GLU A 108 -2.78 -1.10 9.70
N ARG A 109 -2.21 -2.07 8.99
CA ARG A 109 -2.98 -3.18 8.44
C ARG A 109 -3.51 -4.07 9.58
N PRO A 110 -4.80 -4.45 9.55
CA PRO A 110 -5.35 -5.32 10.58
C PRO A 110 -4.56 -6.62 10.63
N ALA A 111 -4.19 -7.03 11.84
CA ALA A 111 -3.55 -8.32 12.09
C ALA A 111 -4.62 -9.37 12.38
N ILE A 112 -4.46 -10.56 11.81
CA ILE A 112 -5.33 -11.70 12.03
C ILE A 112 -4.69 -12.61 13.09
N ASN A 113 -5.26 -12.63 14.29
CA ASN A 113 -4.80 -13.46 15.40
C ASN A 113 -5.75 -14.64 15.66
N SER A 114 -6.97 -14.57 15.13
CA SER A 114 -8.01 -15.58 15.29
C SER A 114 -8.86 -15.70 14.02
N PRO A 115 -9.57 -16.82 13.81
CA PRO A 115 -10.56 -16.94 12.74
C PRO A 115 -11.65 -15.86 12.79
N GLY A 116 -12.01 -15.41 13.99
CA GLY A 116 -12.97 -14.33 14.20
C GLY A 116 -12.51 -12.99 13.63
N ASP A 117 -11.21 -12.66 13.70
CA ASP A 117 -10.66 -11.43 13.12
C ASP A 117 -10.81 -11.45 11.60
N ALA A 118 -10.54 -12.60 10.96
CA ALA A 118 -10.70 -12.76 9.52
C ALA A 118 -12.18 -12.67 9.12
N ALA A 119 -13.08 -13.33 9.87
CA ALA A 119 -14.51 -13.25 9.63
C ALA A 119 -15.04 -11.81 9.76
N ALA A 120 -14.63 -11.06 10.78
CA ALA A 120 -15.07 -9.70 11.03
C ALA A 120 -14.77 -8.74 9.85
N LEU A 121 -13.71 -8.99 9.10
CA LEU A 121 -13.35 -8.16 7.94
C LEU A 121 -14.31 -8.30 6.75
N VAL A 122 -15.00 -9.44 6.62
CA VAL A 122 -15.76 -9.77 5.39
C VAL A 122 -17.20 -10.16 5.68
N GLN A 123 -17.56 -10.52 6.91
CA GLN A 123 -18.85 -11.09 7.25
C GLN A 123 -20.02 -10.18 6.87
N TYR A 124 -19.93 -8.88 7.15
CA TYR A 124 -21.00 -7.93 6.85
C TYR A 124 -21.34 -7.90 5.35
N GLU A 125 -20.30 -7.83 4.51
CA GLU A 125 -20.48 -7.79 3.07
C GLU A 125 -20.87 -9.16 2.50
N MET A 126 -20.13 -10.23 2.88
CA MET A 126 -20.29 -11.55 2.28
C MET A 126 -21.60 -12.23 2.70
N SER A 127 -22.14 -11.96 3.89
CA SER A 127 -23.43 -12.50 4.32
C SER A 127 -24.62 -11.94 3.54
N ALA A 128 -24.47 -10.81 2.88
CA ALA A 128 -25.50 -10.16 2.07
C ALA A 128 -25.48 -10.59 0.58
N LEU A 129 -24.52 -11.40 0.17
CA LEU A 129 -24.37 -11.80 -1.24
C LEU A 129 -25.36 -12.92 -1.60
N GLU A 130 -26.08 -12.74 -2.71
CA GLU A 130 -27.07 -13.69 -3.20
C GLU A 130 -26.48 -14.90 -3.93
N GLN A 131 -25.19 -14.87 -4.23
CA GLN A 131 -24.42 -15.95 -4.86
C GLN A 131 -23.23 -16.31 -4.00
N GLU A 132 -22.70 -17.52 -4.20
CA GLU A 132 -21.44 -17.92 -3.56
C GLU A 132 -20.27 -17.10 -4.15
N HIS A 133 -19.45 -16.57 -3.30
CA HIS A 133 -18.22 -15.88 -3.63
C HIS A 133 -17.07 -16.51 -2.87
N LEU A 134 -15.98 -16.78 -3.54
CA LEU A 134 -14.75 -17.26 -2.94
C LEU A 134 -13.73 -16.11 -2.92
N ARG A 135 -13.28 -15.75 -1.73
CA ARG A 135 -12.26 -14.71 -1.50
C ARG A 135 -11.06 -15.30 -0.79
N VAL A 136 -9.91 -14.65 -0.93
CA VAL A 136 -8.70 -14.94 -0.15
C VAL A 136 -8.23 -13.68 0.55
N ILE A 137 -7.93 -13.79 1.85
CA ILE A 137 -7.19 -12.79 2.59
C ILE A 137 -5.72 -13.16 2.49
N LEU A 138 -4.91 -12.29 1.91
CA LEU A 138 -3.46 -12.45 1.78
C LEU A 138 -2.77 -11.81 2.97
N LEU A 139 -1.80 -12.51 3.57
CA LEU A 139 -1.15 -12.12 4.81
C LEU A 139 0.37 -12.04 4.64
N ASP A 140 0.99 -11.11 5.37
CA ASP A 140 2.42 -11.05 5.55
C ASP A 140 2.90 -12.01 6.67
N ARG A 141 4.22 -12.07 6.91
CA ARG A 141 4.83 -12.92 7.96
C ARG A 141 4.39 -12.59 9.39
N ARG A 142 3.70 -11.47 9.60
CA ARG A 142 3.14 -11.05 10.89
C ARG A 142 1.62 -11.19 10.91
N ASN A 143 1.07 -11.97 10.01
CA ASN A 143 -0.37 -12.15 9.80
C ASN A 143 -1.15 -10.84 9.57
N ARG A 144 -0.52 -9.81 9.00
CA ARG A 144 -1.19 -8.56 8.65
C ARG A 144 -1.78 -8.67 7.25
N VAL A 145 -2.96 -8.14 7.08
CA VAL A 145 -3.71 -8.20 5.81
C VAL A 145 -3.01 -7.38 4.73
N LEU A 146 -2.48 -8.06 3.72
CA LEU A 146 -1.92 -7.43 2.53
C LEU A 146 -3.01 -7.00 1.55
N ASN A 147 -4.01 -7.86 1.35
CA ASN A 147 -5.14 -7.62 0.47
C ASN A 147 -6.24 -8.65 0.70
N ILE A 148 -7.46 -8.32 0.29
CA ILE A 148 -8.58 -9.26 0.17
C ILE A 148 -8.94 -9.32 -1.31
N VAL A 149 -8.92 -10.52 -1.89
CA VAL A 149 -9.09 -10.72 -3.33
C VAL A 149 -10.28 -11.64 -3.58
N GLU A 150 -11.21 -11.22 -4.42
CA GLU A 150 -12.25 -12.10 -4.93
C GLU A 150 -11.66 -12.96 -6.05
N VAL A 151 -11.74 -14.28 -5.88
CA VAL A 151 -11.15 -15.25 -6.81
C VAL A 151 -12.22 -15.84 -7.72
N TYR A 152 -13.41 -16.08 -7.17
CA TYR A 152 -14.47 -16.76 -7.86
C TYR A 152 -15.85 -16.26 -7.43
N LYS A 153 -16.80 -16.28 -8.37
CA LYS A 153 -18.21 -15.96 -8.16
C LYS A 153 -19.07 -17.03 -8.85
N GLY A 154 -19.94 -17.70 -8.10
CA GLY A 154 -20.79 -18.81 -8.53
C GLY A 154 -20.71 -19.96 -7.55
N SER A 155 -21.24 -21.14 -7.87
CA SER A 155 -21.19 -22.30 -6.98
C SER A 155 -19.77 -22.80 -6.75
N VAL A 156 -19.36 -22.89 -5.50
CA VAL A 156 -18.02 -23.34 -5.10
C VAL A 156 -18.02 -24.87 -5.05
N ASN A 157 -17.73 -25.51 -6.17
CA ASN A 157 -17.52 -26.95 -6.20
C ASN A 157 -16.10 -27.30 -6.65
N SER A 158 -15.65 -28.49 -6.28
CA SER A 158 -14.28 -28.97 -6.52
C SER A 158 -13.87 -29.03 -7.99
N SER A 159 -14.82 -29.06 -8.92
CA SER A 159 -14.58 -29.12 -10.37
C SER A 159 -14.39 -27.73 -11.00
N GLN A 160 -14.81 -26.66 -10.34
CA GLN A 160 -14.80 -25.30 -10.88
C GLN A 160 -13.70 -24.41 -10.28
N VAL A 161 -13.31 -24.65 -9.02
CA VAL A 161 -12.27 -23.85 -8.37
C VAL A 161 -10.89 -24.19 -8.91
N ARG A 162 -10.31 -23.25 -9.66
CA ARG A 162 -8.92 -23.37 -10.12
C ARG A 162 -7.97 -22.94 -9.00
N ILE A 163 -7.33 -23.89 -8.35
CA ILE A 163 -6.40 -23.62 -7.22
C ILE A 163 -5.29 -22.63 -7.62
N GLY A 164 -4.79 -22.69 -8.86
CA GLY A 164 -3.79 -21.71 -9.34
C GLY A 164 -4.26 -20.26 -9.31
N GLU A 165 -5.55 -19.99 -9.53
CA GLU A 165 -6.07 -18.61 -9.44
C GLU A 165 -6.09 -18.09 -7.99
N LEU A 166 -6.32 -18.96 -7.00
CA LEU A 166 -6.23 -18.62 -5.57
C LEU A 166 -4.84 -18.13 -5.18
N PHE A 167 -3.79 -18.78 -5.69
CA PHE A 167 -2.41 -18.44 -5.34
C PHE A 167 -1.78 -17.37 -6.21
N LYS A 168 -2.37 -17.02 -7.35
CA LYS A 168 -1.83 -16.04 -8.30
C LYS A 168 -1.47 -14.71 -7.64
N GLU A 169 -2.41 -14.12 -6.92
CA GLU A 169 -2.16 -12.85 -6.23
C GLU A 169 -1.29 -13.01 -4.98
N ALA A 170 -1.33 -14.18 -4.32
CA ALA A 170 -0.45 -14.48 -3.20
C ALA A 170 1.02 -14.49 -3.64
N VAL A 171 1.34 -15.17 -4.73
CA VAL A 171 2.68 -15.18 -5.33
C VAL A 171 3.10 -13.79 -5.79
N ARG A 172 2.22 -13.07 -6.49
CA ARG A 172 2.50 -11.74 -7.02
C ARG A 172 2.83 -10.73 -5.92
N ARG A 173 2.20 -10.86 -4.74
CA ARG A 173 2.35 -9.96 -3.60
C ARG A 173 3.33 -10.46 -2.55
N ASN A 174 4.02 -11.57 -2.82
CA ASN A 174 4.90 -12.23 -1.84
C ASN A 174 4.20 -12.46 -0.49
N ALA A 175 2.94 -12.89 -0.52
CA ALA A 175 2.22 -13.26 0.68
C ALA A 175 2.85 -14.50 1.29
N SER A 176 3.06 -14.51 2.62
CA SER A 176 3.58 -15.66 3.35
C SER A 176 2.48 -16.64 3.75
N ALA A 177 1.25 -16.16 3.87
CA ALA A 177 0.09 -16.95 4.22
C ALA A 177 -1.18 -16.42 3.58
N LEU A 178 -2.22 -17.23 3.57
CA LEU A 178 -3.56 -16.84 3.15
C LEU A 178 -4.65 -17.52 4.00
N ILE A 179 -5.82 -16.89 4.03
CA ILE A 179 -7.07 -17.47 4.56
C ILE A 179 -8.07 -17.49 3.40
N VAL A 180 -8.68 -18.64 3.19
CA VAL A 180 -9.75 -18.80 2.20
C VAL A 180 -11.07 -18.51 2.86
N ILE A 181 -11.98 -17.84 2.17
CA ILE A 181 -13.32 -17.52 2.68
C ILE A 181 -14.33 -17.67 1.56
N HIS A 182 -15.43 -18.34 1.82
CA HIS A 182 -16.60 -18.30 0.94
C HIS A 182 -17.88 -18.11 1.76
N ASN A 183 -18.94 -17.65 1.09
CA ASN A 183 -20.24 -17.50 1.71
C ASN A 183 -21.23 -18.55 1.20
N HIS A 184 -22.15 -18.94 2.04
CA HIS A 184 -23.34 -19.71 1.68
C HIS A 184 -24.56 -18.79 1.62
N PRO A 185 -25.17 -18.55 0.46
CA PRO A 185 -26.36 -17.73 0.31
C PRO A 185 -27.58 -18.27 1.07
N SER A 186 -27.57 -19.58 1.42
CA SER A 186 -28.60 -20.19 2.27
C SER A 186 -28.62 -19.63 3.71
N GLY A 187 -27.50 -18.96 4.12
CA GLY A 187 -27.30 -18.46 5.49
C GLY A 187 -26.78 -19.51 6.46
N ASP A 188 -26.72 -20.80 6.10
CA ASP A 188 -26.14 -21.86 6.93
C ASP A 188 -24.63 -22.04 6.59
N PRO A 189 -23.70 -21.75 7.54
CA PRO A 189 -22.26 -21.87 7.31
C PRO A 189 -21.73 -23.31 7.45
N THR A 190 -22.60 -24.32 7.47
CA THR A 190 -22.15 -25.71 7.57
C THR A 190 -21.38 -26.12 6.32
N PRO A 191 -20.08 -26.52 6.45
CA PRO A 191 -19.27 -26.88 5.30
C PRO A 191 -19.82 -28.14 4.60
N SER A 192 -19.83 -28.12 3.27
CA SER A 192 -20.17 -29.26 2.42
C SER A 192 -18.97 -30.22 2.27
N PRO A 193 -19.20 -31.48 1.82
CA PRO A 193 -18.09 -32.37 1.45
C PRO A 193 -17.18 -31.79 0.36
N ASP A 194 -17.72 -30.99 -0.58
CA ASP A 194 -16.96 -30.31 -1.63
C ASP A 194 -16.06 -29.23 -1.07
N ASP A 195 -16.52 -28.46 -0.09
CA ASP A 195 -15.68 -27.47 0.62
C ASP A 195 -14.48 -28.12 1.29
N VAL A 196 -14.69 -29.27 1.90
CA VAL A 196 -13.61 -30.03 2.54
C VAL A 196 -12.63 -30.57 1.49
N ALA A 197 -13.11 -31.05 0.35
CA ALA A 197 -12.27 -31.53 -0.74
C ALA A 197 -11.43 -30.42 -1.36
N VAL A 198 -12.05 -29.28 -1.65
CA VAL A 198 -11.38 -28.06 -2.15
C VAL A 198 -10.32 -27.60 -1.16
N THR A 199 -10.65 -27.54 0.14
CA THR A 199 -9.71 -27.14 1.20
C THR A 199 -8.46 -28.02 1.21
N ARG A 200 -8.60 -29.35 1.12
CA ARG A 200 -7.43 -30.26 1.04
C ARG A 200 -6.52 -29.93 -0.14
N GLY A 201 -7.11 -29.70 -1.32
CA GLY A 201 -6.35 -29.34 -2.51
C GLY A 201 -5.61 -28.00 -2.34
N ILE A 202 -6.25 -27.00 -1.72
CA ILE A 202 -5.64 -25.70 -1.46
C ILE A 202 -4.48 -25.84 -0.45
N VAL A 203 -4.68 -26.57 0.63
CA VAL A 203 -3.62 -26.82 1.65
C VAL A 203 -2.41 -27.53 1.03
N GLN A 204 -2.64 -28.54 0.18
CA GLN A 204 -1.56 -29.22 -0.54
C GLN A 204 -0.80 -28.29 -1.48
N ALA A 205 -1.52 -27.46 -2.24
CA ALA A 205 -0.89 -26.46 -3.12
C ALA A 205 -0.10 -25.41 -2.34
N GLY A 206 -0.61 -24.95 -1.20
CA GLY A 206 0.10 -24.03 -0.31
C GLY A 206 1.45 -24.60 0.16
N LYS A 207 1.49 -25.86 0.56
CA LYS A 207 2.73 -26.56 0.94
C LYS A 207 3.76 -26.60 -0.21
N LEU A 208 3.30 -26.78 -1.46
CA LEU A 208 4.18 -26.80 -2.62
C LEU A 208 4.73 -25.41 -3.01
N LEU A 209 3.97 -24.36 -2.70
CA LEU A 209 4.30 -22.97 -3.02
C LEU A 209 4.99 -22.23 -1.87
N ASP A 210 5.19 -22.88 -0.73
CA ASP A 210 5.71 -22.27 0.51
C ASP A 210 4.86 -21.08 0.98
N ILE A 211 3.52 -21.23 0.84
CA ILE A 211 2.51 -20.26 1.29
C ILE A 211 1.54 -20.98 2.24
N ASP A 212 1.55 -20.57 3.50
CA ASP A 212 0.71 -21.20 4.51
C ASP A 212 -0.78 -20.92 4.28
N VAL A 213 -1.60 -21.97 4.28
CA VAL A 213 -3.06 -21.83 4.31
C VAL A 213 -3.50 -21.89 5.77
N LEU A 214 -3.78 -20.72 6.36
CA LEU A 214 -4.02 -20.65 7.80
C LEU A 214 -5.41 -21.14 8.19
N ASP A 215 -6.42 -20.90 7.37
CA ASP A 215 -7.79 -21.35 7.60
C ASP A 215 -8.63 -21.34 6.31
N HIS A 216 -9.82 -21.94 6.38
CA HIS A 216 -10.89 -21.78 5.42
C HIS A 216 -12.18 -21.50 6.19
N LEU A 217 -12.79 -20.32 5.96
CA LEU A 217 -14.00 -19.87 6.63
C LEU A 217 -15.21 -19.97 5.72
N VAL A 218 -16.31 -20.49 6.23
CA VAL A 218 -17.63 -20.42 5.57
C VAL A 218 -18.46 -19.37 6.27
N ILE A 219 -18.95 -18.39 5.52
CA ILE A 219 -19.78 -17.29 6.03
C ILE A 219 -21.25 -17.58 5.76
N GLY A 220 -22.05 -17.57 6.83
CA GLY A 220 -23.50 -17.60 6.76
C GLY A 220 -24.13 -16.31 7.28
N GLN A 221 -25.43 -16.32 7.51
CA GLN A 221 -26.14 -15.15 8.02
C GLN A 221 -25.89 -14.97 9.53
N GLY A 222 -25.03 -13.96 9.86
CA GLY A 222 -24.67 -13.65 11.24
C GLY A 222 -23.80 -14.71 11.94
N LYS A 223 -23.33 -15.73 11.20
CA LYS A 223 -22.56 -16.87 11.69
C LYS A 223 -21.42 -17.18 10.71
N TRP A 224 -20.38 -17.83 11.20
CA TRP A 224 -19.31 -18.37 10.38
C TRP A 224 -18.76 -19.67 10.99
N VAL A 225 -18.05 -20.42 10.19
CA VAL A 225 -17.40 -21.69 10.59
C VAL A 225 -15.97 -21.72 10.06
N SER A 226 -15.03 -22.10 10.92
CA SER A 226 -13.66 -22.45 10.54
C SER A 226 -13.56 -23.94 10.27
N LEU A 227 -13.10 -24.31 9.08
CA LEU A 227 -12.83 -25.72 8.74
C LEU A 227 -11.63 -26.23 9.52
N LYS A 228 -10.62 -25.39 9.76
CA LYS A 228 -9.43 -25.80 10.52
C LYS A 228 -9.79 -26.13 11.98
N GLU A 229 -10.56 -25.29 12.65
CA GLU A 229 -11.02 -25.56 14.04
C GLU A 229 -11.84 -26.86 14.12
N ARG A 230 -12.56 -27.20 13.05
CA ARG A 230 -13.31 -28.45 12.95
C ARG A 230 -12.48 -29.65 12.48
N GLY A 231 -11.19 -29.47 12.19
CA GLY A 231 -10.33 -30.53 11.66
C GLY A 231 -10.70 -31.00 10.25
N LEU A 232 -11.36 -30.16 9.46
CA LEU A 232 -11.86 -30.48 8.13
C LEU A 232 -10.88 -29.97 7.04
N GLY A 233 -10.29 -30.87 6.29
CA GLY A 233 -9.44 -30.53 5.14
C GLY A 233 -8.00 -30.12 5.48
N PHE A 234 -7.63 -29.96 6.72
CA PHE A 234 -6.30 -29.54 7.22
C PHE A 234 -5.50 -30.73 7.79
N VAL A 235 -5.28 -31.76 7.01
CA VAL A 235 -4.49 -32.97 7.37
C VAL A 235 -3.25 -33.08 6.51
#